data_faf7402c8f620927f09b28e198da4c9e
#
_entry.id   faf7402c8f620927f09b28e198da4c9e
#
_cell.length_a   1.000
_cell.length_b   1.000
_cell.length_c   1.000
_cell.angle_alpha   90.00
_cell.angle_beta   90.00
_cell.angle_gamma   90.00
#
_symmetry.space_group_name_H-M   'P 1'
#
loop_
_entity.id
_entity.type
_entity.pdbx_description
1 polymer ?
#
loop_
_entity_poly.entity_id
_entity_poly.type
_entity_poly.pdbx_seq_one_letter_code
_entity_poly.pdbx_strand_id
1 'polypeptide(L)'
;IFIFQFAYTGLFFKAARVSTVGKQEALSVCFQQTARYVKYHGDEVTGEEEAAIKKVLAYKKLAKKYQPALSDPVKGTYKSEATSTDLKNYFKVWLQMGLKHPDEYFQAFFANTYGYYAPLLYSRGGLYLGLSTVRFYRSNRKWAQEMIPESFCDKVDFKEPKILSPIRERMKFLMGISYKIPIINWLYNLGVITWLILIAFF
;
A
#
# COMPACT_ATOMS: atom_id res chain seq x y z
N ILE A 1 -22.71 -1.41 12.33
CA ILE A 1 -21.47 -1.24 11.54
C ILE A 1 -21.82 -0.83 10.12
N PHE A 2 -22.67 -1.55 9.37
CA PHE A 2 -23.00 -1.23 7.96
C PHE A 2 -23.65 0.15 7.78
N ILE A 3 -24.59 0.53 8.65
CA ILE A 3 -25.26 1.84 8.61
C ILE A 3 -24.24 2.96 8.87
N PHE A 4 -23.35 2.78 9.86
CA PHE A 4 -22.29 3.74 10.14
C PHE A 4 -21.32 3.87 8.96
N GLN A 5 -20.90 2.76 8.37
CA GLN A 5 -20.02 2.77 7.21
C GLN A 5 -20.66 3.48 6.01
N PHE A 6 -21.93 3.21 5.74
CA PHE A 6 -22.68 3.86 4.66
C PHE A 6 -22.83 5.38 4.89
N ALA A 7 -23.20 5.79 6.11
CA ALA A 7 -23.32 7.20 6.47
C ALA A 7 -21.95 7.91 6.41
N TYR A 8 -20.90 7.27 6.94
CA TYR A 8 -19.55 7.83 6.95
C TYR A 8 -18.98 7.98 5.53
N THR A 9 -19.03 6.95 4.71
CA THR A 9 -18.48 7.01 3.34
C THR A 9 -19.41 7.77 2.38
N GLY A 10 -20.74 7.61 2.51
CA GLY A 10 -21.70 8.20 1.59
C GLY A 10 -21.98 9.68 1.86
N LEU A 11 -22.10 10.08 3.12
CA LEU A 11 -22.44 11.45 3.49
C LEU A 11 -21.23 12.29 3.84
N PHE A 12 -20.40 11.79 4.77
CA PHE A 12 -19.25 12.57 5.25
C PHE A 12 -18.20 12.80 4.17
N PHE A 13 -17.83 11.76 3.39
CA PHE A 13 -16.83 11.94 2.34
C PHE A 13 -17.31 12.86 1.22
N LYS A 14 -18.60 12.82 0.87
CA LYS A 14 -19.19 13.76 -0.08
C LYS A 14 -19.19 15.19 0.45
N ALA A 15 -19.60 15.39 1.70
CA ALA A 15 -19.63 16.70 2.35
C ALA A 15 -18.22 17.28 2.51
N ALA A 16 -17.26 16.45 2.91
CA ALA A 16 -15.86 16.85 3.08
C ALA A 16 -15.07 16.91 1.77
N ARG A 17 -15.67 16.59 0.62
CA ARG A 17 -15.01 16.50 -0.69
C ARG A 17 -13.77 15.60 -0.68
N VAL A 18 -13.78 14.56 0.15
CA VAL A 18 -12.69 13.59 0.21
C VAL A 18 -12.91 12.55 -0.89
N SER A 19 -11.92 12.37 -1.75
CA SER A 19 -11.94 11.30 -2.75
C SER A 19 -11.84 9.95 -2.05
N THR A 20 -12.67 8.98 -2.44
CA THR A 20 -12.54 7.60 -1.99
C THR A 20 -11.24 6.99 -2.52
N VAL A 21 -10.69 6.06 -1.76
CA VAL A 21 -9.52 5.27 -2.17
C VAL A 21 -9.77 4.66 -3.55
N GLY A 22 -8.82 4.81 -4.45
CA GLY A 22 -8.94 4.31 -5.82
C GLY A 22 -9.12 2.78 -5.86
N LYS A 23 -9.81 2.27 -6.89
CA LYS A 23 -10.00 0.82 -7.12
C LYS A 23 -8.68 0.03 -7.04
N GLN A 24 -7.58 0.64 -7.47
CA GLN A 24 -6.25 0.05 -7.44
C GLN A 24 -5.75 -0.32 -6.03
N GLU A 25 -6.17 0.43 -5.00
CA GLU A 25 -5.82 0.11 -3.61
C GLU A 25 -6.60 -1.10 -3.11
N ALA A 26 -7.91 -1.13 -3.37
CA ALA A 26 -8.78 -2.24 -2.99
C ALA A 26 -8.37 -3.57 -3.67
N LEU A 27 -7.83 -3.51 -4.89
CA LEU A 27 -7.44 -4.66 -5.70
C LEU A 27 -5.94 -5.02 -5.59
N SER A 28 -5.22 -4.34 -4.75
CA SER A 28 -3.76 -4.45 -4.58
C SER A 28 -3.29 -5.90 -4.42
N VAL A 29 -3.97 -6.71 -3.59
CA VAL A 29 -3.63 -8.12 -3.37
C VAL A 29 -3.76 -8.93 -4.65
N CYS A 30 -4.89 -8.79 -5.36
CA CYS A 30 -5.12 -9.52 -6.61
C CYS A 30 -4.08 -9.14 -7.67
N PHE A 31 -3.69 -7.87 -7.73
CA PHE A 31 -2.68 -7.40 -8.68
C PHE A 31 -1.29 -7.95 -8.36
N GLN A 32 -0.92 -8.05 -7.08
CA GLN A 32 0.33 -8.66 -6.65
C GLN A 32 0.38 -10.16 -6.99
N GLN A 33 -0.71 -10.87 -6.74
CA GLN A 33 -0.83 -12.30 -7.07
C GLN A 33 -0.69 -12.53 -8.57
N THR A 34 -1.41 -11.74 -9.40
CA THR A 34 -1.28 -11.79 -10.85
C THR A 34 0.15 -11.50 -11.32
N ALA A 35 0.79 -10.47 -10.76
CA ALA A 35 2.14 -10.09 -11.15
C ALA A 35 3.18 -11.17 -10.79
N ARG A 36 3.00 -11.83 -9.65
CA ARG A 36 3.83 -12.96 -9.23
C ARG A 36 3.63 -14.15 -10.17
N TYR A 37 2.39 -14.52 -10.46
CA TYR A 37 2.07 -15.58 -11.41
C TYR A 37 2.73 -15.33 -12.78
N VAL A 38 2.52 -14.15 -13.36
CA VAL A 38 3.12 -13.77 -14.64
C VAL A 38 4.65 -13.79 -14.61
N LYS A 39 5.26 -13.55 -13.45
CA LYS A 39 6.72 -13.57 -13.31
C LYS A 39 7.30 -14.98 -13.31
N TYR A 40 6.62 -15.93 -12.68
CA TYR A 40 7.16 -17.28 -12.44
C TYR A 40 6.56 -18.34 -13.38
N HIS A 41 5.35 -18.10 -13.89
CA HIS A 41 4.58 -18.99 -14.77
C HIS A 41 4.04 -18.24 -16.01
N GLY A 42 4.82 -17.30 -16.54
CA GLY A 42 4.41 -16.48 -17.69
C GLY A 42 4.21 -17.28 -18.97
N ASP A 43 4.87 -18.41 -19.10
CA ASP A 43 4.75 -19.39 -20.20
C ASP A 43 3.45 -20.20 -20.16
N GLU A 44 2.83 -20.32 -18.99
CA GLU A 44 1.54 -20.99 -18.80
C GLU A 44 0.34 -20.06 -18.95
N VAL A 45 0.58 -18.76 -19.12
CA VAL A 45 -0.50 -17.78 -19.32
C VAL A 45 -1.09 -17.96 -20.71
N THR A 46 -2.37 -18.32 -20.77
CA THR A 46 -3.10 -18.46 -22.03
C THR A 46 -3.37 -17.11 -22.70
N GLY A 47 -3.64 -17.14 -24.01
CA GLY A 47 -3.97 -15.90 -24.74
C GLY A 47 -5.23 -15.19 -24.20
N GLU A 48 -6.22 -15.93 -23.69
CA GLU A 48 -7.41 -15.36 -23.03
C GLU A 48 -7.07 -14.67 -21.72
N GLU A 49 -6.24 -15.32 -20.91
CA GLU A 49 -5.77 -14.78 -19.62
C GLU A 49 -4.96 -13.50 -19.86
N GLU A 50 -4.03 -13.51 -20.80
CA GLU A 50 -3.26 -12.34 -21.17
C GLU A 50 -4.15 -11.20 -21.67
N ALA A 51 -5.13 -11.49 -22.52
CA ALA A 51 -6.05 -10.49 -23.05
C ALA A 51 -6.88 -9.82 -21.94
N ALA A 52 -7.39 -10.62 -20.98
CA ALA A 52 -8.15 -10.10 -19.83
C ALA A 52 -7.27 -9.25 -18.92
N ILE A 53 -6.06 -9.71 -18.60
CA ILE A 53 -5.11 -8.96 -17.77
C ILE A 53 -4.74 -7.64 -18.46
N LYS A 54 -4.48 -7.64 -19.76
CA LYS A 54 -4.12 -6.44 -20.55
C LYS A 54 -5.18 -5.34 -20.50
N LYS A 55 -6.45 -5.68 -20.29
CA LYS A 55 -7.52 -4.68 -20.15
C LYS A 55 -7.42 -3.91 -18.84
N VAL A 56 -6.89 -4.54 -17.79
CA VAL A 56 -6.85 -3.99 -16.42
C VAL A 56 -5.46 -3.52 -16.01
N LEU A 57 -4.41 -4.23 -16.43
CA LEU A 57 -3.03 -3.98 -16.03
C LEU A 57 -2.10 -3.87 -17.26
N ALA A 58 -0.97 -3.19 -17.11
CA ALA A 58 0.06 -3.16 -18.15
C ALA A 58 0.87 -4.47 -18.16
N TYR A 59 0.31 -5.55 -18.73
CA TYR A 59 0.80 -6.94 -18.71
C TYR A 59 2.33 -7.06 -18.90
N LYS A 60 2.87 -6.45 -19.95
CA LYS A 60 4.31 -6.51 -20.29
C LYS A 60 5.23 -5.97 -19.17
N LYS A 61 4.70 -5.18 -18.25
CA LYS A 61 5.46 -4.58 -17.15
C LYS A 61 5.33 -5.38 -15.86
N LEU A 62 4.38 -6.30 -15.73
CA LEU A 62 4.04 -6.96 -14.46
C LEU A 62 5.21 -7.75 -13.87
N ALA A 63 5.81 -8.66 -14.64
CA ALA A 63 6.93 -9.46 -14.18
C ALA A 63 8.10 -8.61 -13.65
N LYS A 64 8.42 -7.52 -14.37
CA LYS A 64 9.51 -6.60 -14.01
C LYS A 64 9.14 -5.73 -12.80
N LYS A 65 7.87 -5.36 -12.65
CA LYS A 65 7.38 -4.49 -11.58
C LYS A 65 7.07 -5.25 -10.28
N TYR A 66 6.96 -6.57 -10.34
CA TYR A 66 6.69 -7.37 -9.16
C TYR A 66 7.81 -7.27 -8.11
N GLN A 67 7.46 -6.79 -6.95
CA GLN A 67 8.31 -6.75 -5.74
C GLN A 67 7.53 -7.40 -4.58
N PRO A 68 8.08 -8.45 -3.93
CA PRO A 68 7.34 -9.21 -2.92
C PRO A 68 6.75 -8.37 -1.79
N ALA A 69 7.53 -7.44 -1.24
CA ALA A 69 7.16 -6.63 -0.09
C ALA A 69 6.46 -5.29 -0.45
N LEU A 70 6.32 -4.96 -1.73
CA LEU A 70 5.82 -3.64 -2.15
C LEU A 70 4.85 -3.76 -3.32
N SER A 71 3.59 -3.39 -3.10
CA SER A 71 2.54 -3.47 -4.12
C SER A 71 2.47 -2.25 -5.05
N ASP A 72 3.00 -1.09 -4.63
CA ASP A 72 2.88 0.16 -5.39
C ASP A 72 3.38 0.08 -6.84
N PRO A 73 4.52 -0.55 -7.16
CA PRO A 73 4.97 -0.64 -8.54
C PRO A 73 4.01 -1.42 -9.45
N VAL A 74 3.32 -2.43 -8.90
CA VAL A 74 2.33 -3.22 -9.63
C VAL A 74 1.02 -2.44 -9.73
N LYS A 75 0.53 -1.84 -8.63
CA LYS A 75 -0.65 -0.96 -8.62
C LYS A 75 -0.54 0.18 -9.65
N GLY A 76 0.66 0.75 -9.79
CA GLY A 76 0.95 1.77 -10.80
C GLY A 76 0.85 1.29 -12.26
N THR A 77 0.57 0.00 -12.49
CA THR A 77 0.24 -0.52 -13.83
C THR A 77 -1.25 -0.58 -14.12
N TYR A 78 -2.09 -0.26 -13.13
CA TYR A 78 -3.55 -0.26 -13.28
C TYR A 78 -4.01 0.78 -14.28
N LYS A 79 -4.97 0.40 -15.11
CA LYS A 79 -5.57 1.24 -16.13
C LYS A 79 -6.88 1.80 -15.60
N SER A 80 -6.95 3.11 -15.39
CA SER A 80 -8.13 3.79 -14.85
C SER A 80 -9.37 3.69 -15.75
N GLU A 81 -9.15 3.48 -17.05
CA GLU A 81 -10.18 3.28 -18.06
C GLU A 81 -10.83 1.87 -18.04
N ALA A 82 -10.32 0.95 -17.23
CA ALA A 82 -10.88 -0.39 -17.11
C ALA A 82 -12.35 -0.36 -16.67
N THR A 83 -13.20 -0.96 -17.47
CA THR A 83 -14.64 -1.05 -17.24
C THR A 83 -14.97 -2.09 -16.17
N SER A 84 -16.21 -2.08 -15.68
CA SER A 84 -16.69 -3.11 -14.74
C SER A 84 -16.70 -4.50 -15.40
N THR A 85 -16.94 -4.57 -16.71
CA THR A 85 -16.87 -5.83 -17.48
C THR A 85 -15.43 -6.33 -17.57
N ASP A 86 -14.46 -5.44 -17.82
CA ASP A 86 -13.05 -5.81 -17.85
C ASP A 86 -12.59 -6.35 -16.50
N LEU A 87 -13.01 -5.72 -15.41
CA LEU A 87 -12.71 -6.19 -14.05
C LEU A 87 -13.35 -7.57 -13.78
N LYS A 88 -14.58 -7.81 -14.20
CA LYS A 88 -15.25 -9.11 -14.06
C LYS A 88 -14.49 -10.21 -14.79
N ASN A 89 -14.08 -9.96 -16.03
CA ASN A 89 -13.29 -10.90 -16.82
C ASN A 89 -11.90 -11.13 -16.20
N TYR A 90 -11.26 -10.06 -15.71
CA TYR A 90 -10.01 -10.15 -14.97
C TYR A 90 -10.14 -11.03 -13.74
N PHE A 91 -11.20 -10.88 -12.93
CA PHE A 91 -11.39 -11.73 -11.73
C PHE A 91 -11.62 -13.19 -12.06
N LYS A 92 -12.34 -13.48 -13.16
CA LYS A 92 -12.49 -14.85 -13.65
C LYS A 92 -11.12 -15.48 -13.95
N VAL A 93 -10.30 -14.77 -14.68
CA VAL A 93 -8.95 -15.22 -15.05
C VAL A 93 -8.03 -15.30 -13.83
N TRP A 94 -8.09 -14.30 -12.95
CA TRP A 94 -7.35 -14.30 -11.70
C TRP A 94 -7.65 -15.55 -10.86
N LEU A 95 -8.92 -15.95 -10.76
CA LEU A 95 -9.31 -17.17 -10.04
C LEU A 95 -8.78 -18.43 -10.75
N GLN A 96 -8.88 -18.49 -12.09
CA GLN A 96 -8.36 -19.61 -12.87
C GLN A 96 -6.85 -19.82 -12.67
N MET A 97 -6.07 -18.76 -12.75
CA MET A 97 -4.63 -18.79 -12.49
C MET A 97 -4.32 -19.21 -11.05
N GLY A 98 -5.10 -18.70 -10.06
CA GLY A 98 -4.93 -19.07 -8.66
C GLY A 98 -5.26 -20.53 -8.37
N LEU A 99 -6.15 -21.15 -9.14
CA LEU A 99 -6.43 -22.59 -9.04
C LEU A 99 -5.34 -23.46 -9.68
N LYS A 100 -4.64 -22.94 -10.70
CA LYS A 100 -3.47 -23.63 -11.30
C LYS A 100 -2.29 -23.64 -10.34
N HIS A 101 -1.96 -22.49 -9.73
CA HIS A 101 -0.82 -22.30 -8.84
C HIS A 101 -1.24 -21.54 -7.55
N PRO A 102 -1.95 -22.19 -6.63
CA PRO A 102 -2.40 -21.57 -5.39
C PRO A 102 -1.24 -21.16 -4.48
N ASP A 103 -0.14 -21.89 -4.52
CA ASP A 103 1.08 -21.59 -3.78
C ASP A 103 1.66 -20.21 -4.13
N GLU A 104 1.64 -19.81 -5.40
CA GLU A 104 2.09 -18.49 -5.84
C GLU A 104 1.21 -17.37 -5.27
N TYR A 105 -0.09 -17.62 -5.15
CA TYR A 105 -1.04 -16.67 -4.58
C TYR A 105 -0.82 -16.50 -3.08
N PHE A 106 -0.62 -17.61 -2.35
CA PHE A 106 -0.27 -17.56 -0.92
C PHE A 106 1.07 -16.87 -0.69
N GLN A 107 2.09 -17.23 -1.47
CA GLN A 107 3.40 -16.60 -1.35
C GLN A 107 3.37 -15.10 -1.65
N ALA A 108 2.60 -14.65 -2.67
CA ALA A 108 2.43 -13.23 -2.95
C ALA A 108 1.78 -12.50 -1.77
N PHE A 109 0.74 -13.09 -1.18
CA PHE A 109 0.03 -12.54 -0.02
C PHE A 109 0.95 -12.46 1.19
N PHE A 110 1.57 -13.58 1.57
CA PHE A 110 2.45 -13.63 2.74
C PHE A 110 3.68 -12.74 2.59
N ALA A 111 4.29 -12.67 1.42
CA ALA A 111 5.43 -11.80 1.19
C ALA A 111 5.05 -10.31 1.29
N ASN A 112 3.84 -9.94 0.87
CA ASN A 112 3.38 -8.56 0.92
C ASN A 112 2.92 -8.15 2.34
N THR A 113 2.38 -9.09 3.11
CA THR A 113 1.87 -8.84 4.47
C THR A 113 2.85 -9.20 5.59
N TYR A 114 4.01 -9.68 5.24
CA TYR A 114 5.04 -10.19 6.12
C TYR A 114 5.36 -9.30 7.34
N GLY A 115 5.42 -7.99 7.16
CA GLY A 115 5.69 -7.03 8.24
C GLY A 115 4.63 -7.00 9.35
N TYR A 116 3.43 -7.55 9.09
CA TYR A 116 2.35 -7.57 10.08
C TYR A 116 2.44 -8.70 11.10
N TYR A 117 3.19 -9.78 10.79
CA TYR A 117 3.23 -10.97 11.64
C TYR A 117 4.63 -11.52 11.93
N ALA A 118 5.66 -10.94 11.33
CA ALA A 118 7.03 -11.38 11.58
C ALA A 118 7.64 -10.63 12.79
N PRO A 119 7.77 -11.30 13.96
CA PRO A 119 8.13 -10.60 15.20
C PRO A 119 9.62 -10.28 15.33
N LEU A 120 10.48 -10.93 14.52
CA LEU A 120 11.93 -10.87 14.70
C LEU A 120 12.64 -10.10 13.58
N LEU A 121 11.87 -9.58 12.61
CA LEU A 121 12.49 -8.86 11.54
C LEU A 121 12.72 -7.42 11.93
N TYR A 122 13.97 -7.17 12.11
CA TYR A 122 14.52 -5.82 11.99
C TYR A 122 14.28 -5.37 10.55
N SER A 123 13.03 -4.96 10.25
CA SER A 123 12.76 -4.34 8.99
C SER A 123 13.54 -3.02 9.00
N ARG A 124 14.51 -2.88 8.12
CA ARG A 124 15.13 -1.57 7.82
C ARG A 124 14.09 -0.53 7.39
N GLY A 125 12.86 -0.94 7.20
CA GLY A 125 11.67 -0.16 6.99
C GLY A 125 10.63 -0.43 8.08
N GLY A 126 11.05 -0.59 9.34
CA GLY A 126 10.15 -0.70 10.49
C GLY A 126 9.07 0.36 10.39
N LEU A 127 7.93 0.09 11.01
CA LEU A 127 6.84 1.02 11.08
C LEU A 127 7.44 2.41 11.34
N TYR A 128 7.73 3.13 10.28
CA TYR A 128 7.98 4.55 10.34
C TYR A 128 6.64 5.11 10.81
N LEU A 129 6.41 5.06 12.11
CA LEU A 129 5.51 6.02 12.72
C LEU A 129 5.98 7.34 12.13
N GLY A 130 5.21 7.89 11.20
CA GLY A 130 5.63 8.92 10.26
C GLY A 130 6.18 10.22 10.84
N LEU A 131 6.56 10.23 12.11
CA LEU A 131 7.24 11.34 12.77
C LEU A 131 8.65 11.59 12.21
N SER A 132 9.33 10.56 11.69
CA SER A 132 10.61 10.76 11.00
C SER A 132 10.43 11.27 9.57
N THR A 133 9.24 11.10 9.00
CA THR A 133 8.88 11.52 7.64
C THR A 133 7.92 12.72 7.58
N VAL A 134 7.54 13.31 8.70
CA VAL A 134 6.97 14.66 8.68
C VAL A 134 8.07 15.64 8.26
N ARG A 135 8.49 15.49 7.02
CA ARG A 135 9.13 16.58 6.31
C ARG A 135 8.01 17.52 5.94
N PHE A 136 7.97 18.69 6.58
CA PHE A 136 7.20 19.78 6.01
C PHE A 136 7.69 19.95 4.57
N TYR A 137 6.80 19.84 3.63
CA TYR A 137 7.01 19.66 2.19
C TYR A 137 7.68 20.84 1.48
N ARG A 138 8.74 21.38 2.04
CA ARG A 138 9.51 22.42 1.33
C ARG A 138 10.38 21.84 0.20
N SER A 139 10.76 20.55 0.28
CA SER A 139 11.68 19.92 -0.66
C SER A 139 11.03 19.15 -1.81
N ASN A 140 9.72 18.89 -1.77
CA ASN A 140 9.01 18.14 -2.80
C ASN A 140 7.92 18.98 -3.48
N ARG A 141 8.28 20.19 -3.92
CA ARG A 141 7.40 21.03 -4.73
C ARG A 141 6.80 20.28 -5.92
N LYS A 142 7.58 19.42 -6.59
CA LYS A 142 7.10 18.63 -7.73
C LYS A 142 5.92 17.72 -7.36
N TRP A 143 5.99 16.95 -6.29
CA TRP A 143 4.90 16.06 -5.89
C TRP A 143 3.67 16.82 -5.42
N ALA A 144 3.83 17.91 -4.69
CA ALA A 144 2.72 18.75 -4.26
C ALA A 144 2.04 19.44 -5.46
N GLN A 145 2.79 19.86 -6.46
CA GLN A 145 2.28 20.45 -7.69
C GLN A 145 1.51 19.45 -8.57
N GLU A 146 1.90 18.19 -8.56
CA GLU A 146 1.18 17.13 -9.28
C GLU A 146 -0.16 16.75 -8.62
N MET A 147 -0.28 16.94 -7.30
CA MET A 147 -1.44 16.51 -6.51
C MET A 147 -2.39 17.64 -6.11
N ILE A 148 -1.92 18.88 -6.10
CA ILE A 148 -2.67 20.04 -5.63
C ILE A 148 -2.73 21.07 -6.76
N PRO A 149 -3.92 21.65 -7.07
CA PRO A 149 -4.02 22.68 -8.09
C PRO A 149 -3.06 23.86 -7.82
N GLU A 150 -2.38 24.33 -8.85
CA GLU A 150 -1.39 25.43 -8.78
C GLU A 150 -1.93 26.65 -8.03
N SER A 151 -3.20 26.97 -8.26
CA SER A 151 -3.89 28.08 -7.58
C SER A 151 -3.98 27.94 -6.06
N PHE A 152 -3.78 26.73 -5.52
CA PHE A 152 -3.78 26.49 -4.09
C PHE A 152 -2.35 26.51 -3.52
N CYS A 153 -1.39 26.01 -4.29
CA CYS A 153 0.03 25.99 -3.88
C CYS A 153 0.61 27.41 -3.68
N ASP A 154 0.15 28.36 -4.47
CA ASP A 154 0.59 29.77 -4.38
C ASP A 154 0.00 30.52 -3.16
N LYS A 155 -1.13 30.03 -2.64
CA LYS A 155 -1.83 30.64 -1.49
C LYS A 155 -1.42 30.10 -0.14
N VAL A 156 -0.77 28.93 -0.10
CA VAL A 156 -0.41 28.25 1.15
C VAL A 156 1.10 28.24 1.31
N ASP A 157 1.60 29.10 2.19
CA ASP A 157 3.01 29.05 2.60
C ASP A 157 3.19 27.96 3.65
N PHE A 158 3.61 26.77 3.20
CA PHE A 158 3.92 25.63 4.06
C PHE A 158 5.22 25.84 4.84
N LYS A 159 5.29 26.90 5.64
CA LYS A 159 6.40 27.11 6.57
C LYS A 159 6.14 26.34 7.85
N GLU A 160 7.12 25.54 8.23
CA GLU A 160 7.10 24.93 9.55
C GLU A 160 7.09 26.03 10.62
N PRO A 161 6.13 26.01 11.56
CA PRO A 161 6.15 26.93 12.68
C PRO A 161 7.47 26.78 13.44
N LYS A 162 8.18 27.89 13.68
CA LYS A 162 9.50 27.90 14.32
C LYS A 162 9.53 27.16 15.67
N ILE A 163 8.41 27.15 16.39
CA ILE A 163 8.26 26.47 17.67
C ILE A 163 8.24 24.92 17.54
N LEU A 164 7.80 24.38 16.39
CA LEU A 164 7.70 22.93 16.19
C LEU A 164 9.03 22.30 15.77
N SER A 165 9.92 23.05 15.15
CA SER A 165 11.22 22.54 14.69
C SER A 165 12.07 21.92 15.82
N PRO A 166 12.32 22.62 16.98
CA PRO A 166 13.09 22.03 18.06
C PRO A 166 12.39 20.84 18.73
N ILE A 167 11.05 20.86 18.81
CA ILE A 167 10.28 19.75 19.36
C ILE A 167 10.44 18.52 18.46
N ARG A 168 10.29 18.69 17.16
CA ARG A 168 10.46 17.62 16.18
C ARG A 168 11.85 17.00 16.24
N GLU A 169 12.90 17.82 16.30
CA GLU A 169 14.28 17.30 16.35
C GLU A 169 14.54 16.52 17.66
N ARG A 170 14.02 16.98 18.79
CA ARG A 170 14.09 16.24 20.05
C ARG A 170 13.32 14.91 19.98
N MET A 171 12.12 14.91 19.37
CA MET A 171 11.35 13.69 19.17
C MET A 171 12.08 12.70 18.25
N LYS A 172 12.66 13.15 17.15
CA LYS A 172 13.49 12.30 16.28
C LYS A 172 14.66 11.68 17.03
N PHE A 173 15.35 12.47 17.84
CA PHE A 173 16.46 12.00 18.66
C PHE A 173 16.02 10.92 19.66
N LEU A 174 14.94 11.17 20.43
CA LEU A 174 14.38 10.21 21.37
C LEU A 174 13.91 8.92 20.68
N MET A 175 13.25 9.03 19.54
CA MET A 175 12.87 7.87 18.75
C MET A 175 14.09 7.12 18.24
N GLY A 176 15.11 7.81 17.74
CA GLY A 176 16.36 7.20 17.29
C GLY A 176 17.07 6.39 18.39
N ILE A 177 17.01 6.86 19.65
CA ILE A 177 17.52 6.11 20.82
C ILE A 177 16.59 4.92 21.12
N SER A 178 15.27 5.13 21.13
CA SER A 178 14.32 4.10 21.50
C SER A 178 14.40 2.86 20.56
N TYR A 179 14.69 3.05 19.29
CA TYR A 179 14.92 1.94 18.36
C TYR A 179 16.18 1.11 18.68
N LYS A 180 17.15 1.67 19.39
CA LYS A 180 18.38 0.95 19.79
C LYS A 180 18.18 0.11 21.06
N ILE A 181 17.12 0.34 21.80
CA ILE A 181 16.79 -0.40 23.01
C ILE A 181 15.89 -1.59 22.62
N PRO A 182 16.36 -2.86 22.76
CA PRO A 182 15.64 -4.02 22.23
C PRO A 182 14.19 -4.13 22.71
N ILE A 183 13.94 -3.93 24.00
CA ILE A 183 12.58 -4.02 24.59
C ILE A 183 11.67 -2.94 24.02
N ILE A 184 12.16 -1.72 23.88
CA ILE A 184 11.38 -0.60 23.33
C ILE A 184 11.14 -0.82 21.84
N ASN A 185 12.13 -1.34 21.11
CA ASN A 185 11.99 -1.67 19.70
C ASN A 185 10.89 -2.73 19.45
N TRP A 186 10.74 -3.69 20.36
CA TRP A 186 9.64 -4.66 20.27
C TRP A 186 8.27 -4.00 20.35
N LEU A 187 8.10 -2.96 21.16
CA LEU A 187 6.83 -2.21 21.24
C LEU A 187 6.47 -1.49 19.95
N TYR A 188 7.45 -1.20 19.10
CA TYR A 188 7.23 -0.61 17.77
C TYR A 188 7.10 -1.66 16.66
N ASN A 189 7.34 -2.94 16.97
CA ASN A 189 7.24 -4.01 15.99
C ASN A 189 5.80 -4.49 15.87
N LEU A 190 5.18 -4.22 14.71
CA LEU A 190 3.80 -4.59 14.47
C LEU A 190 3.57 -6.11 14.57
N GLY A 191 4.54 -6.92 14.15
CA GLY A 191 4.48 -8.37 14.29
C GLY A 191 4.42 -8.82 15.74
N VAL A 192 5.21 -8.22 16.63
CA VAL A 192 5.16 -8.49 18.08
C VAL A 192 3.79 -8.12 18.63
N ILE A 193 3.29 -6.92 18.30
CA ILE A 193 1.96 -6.46 18.75
C ILE A 193 0.87 -7.41 18.25
N THR A 194 0.92 -7.83 17.00
CA THR A 194 -0.05 -8.80 16.42
C THR A 194 -0.05 -10.11 17.22
N TRP A 195 1.11 -10.66 17.52
CA TRP A 195 1.20 -11.88 18.32
C TRP A 195 0.73 -11.70 19.76
N LEU A 196 1.05 -10.57 20.40
CA LEU A 196 0.56 -10.27 21.74
C LEU A 196 -0.98 -10.16 21.78
N ILE A 197 -1.58 -9.54 20.76
CA ILE A 197 -3.04 -9.48 20.63
C ILE A 197 -3.61 -10.91 20.46
N LEU A 198 -3.04 -11.72 19.59
CA LEU A 198 -3.53 -13.08 19.38
C LEU A 198 -3.42 -13.91 20.68
N ILE A 199 -2.29 -13.85 21.40
CA ILE A 199 -2.09 -14.56 22.67
C ILE A 199 -3.06 -14.08 23.75
N ALA A 200 -3.41 -12.78 23.76
CA ALA A 200 -4.38 -12.24 24.73
C ALA A 200 -5.84 -12.65 24.44
N PHE A 201 -6.13 -13.09 23.21
CA PHE A 201 -7.49 -13.51 22.81
C PHE A 201 -7.70 -15.04 22.95
N PHE A 202 -6.65 -15.82 23.05
CA PHE A 202 -6.68 -17.28 23.19
C PHE A 202 -6.06 -17.75 24.51
#